data_61e9322c5a89f89fe10134d9f3941de2
#
_entry.id   61e9322c5a89f89fe10134d9f3941de2
#
_cell.length_a   1.000
_cell.length_b   1.000
_cell.length_c   1.000
_cell.angle_alpha   90.00
_cell.angle_beta   90.00
_cell.angle_gamma   90.00
#
_symmetry.space_group_name_H-M   'P 1'
#
loop_
_entity.id
_entity.type
_entity.pdbx_description
1 polymer ?
#
loop_
_entity_poly.entity_id
_entity_poly.type
_entity_poly.pdbx_seq_one_letter_code
_entity_poly.pdbx_strand_id
1 'polypeptide(L)'
;MSTSNPWLTPFQRSYNDIKAKLIQSLNERVPEVTDMSEGNIFILTLSIFAGIAEVIHYYIDGMAREAFLPTCRRYSSLYKHAKLVDYHIKSAIPSSVDLTVYMQDGTSFPVDINVPQNTVFNSKDGKPWITTRNVTIEKGTYTYKVPVAQKEAVAEVELGTYTSHDIIITLGDLPADRKYVEGSMVLTIDGEAWTLVDTFAYSGPGDRVYKVELDSTLQPYLVFGDGQFGRKPTIGSQIKGQYYLTYGSSGNIPSNQFDKVPEVMSDVTSGLSINNTIAATGGSDYEDFDTLKEHIPLSIKTLGVAITKEDYEAIAMLIDGVDKAYCNYICCLLYTSPSPRDVEESR
;
A
#
# COMPACT_ATOMS: atom_id res chain seq x y z
N MET A 1 -28.73 -5.45 9.37
CA MET A 1 -29.16 -5.11 10.76
C MET A 1 -27.91 -4.68 11.52
N SER A 2 -27.73 -3.38 11.76
CA SER A 2 -26.62 -2.85 12.51
C SER A 2 -26.76 -3.28 13.97
N THR A 3 -26.00 -4.26 14.41
CA THR A 3 -25.84 -4.59 15.82
C THR A 3 -24.99 -3.47 16.46
N SER A 4 -25.67 -2.44 16.95
CA SER A 4 -25.03 -1.43 17.79
C SER A 4 -24.50 -2.15 19.03
N ASN A 5 -23.18 -2.34 19.09
CA ASN A 5 -22.52 -2.87 20.27
C ASN A 5 -22.75 -1.88 21.41
N PRO A 6 -23.47 -2.25 22.50
CA PRO A 6 -23.87 -1.31 23.55
C PRO A 6 -22.65 -0.69 24.29
N TRP A 7 -21.45 -1.26 24.17
CA TRP A 7 -20.21 -0.74 24.74
C TRP A 7 -19.56 0.36 23.87
N LEU A 8 -20.04 0.58 22.65
CA LEU A 8 -19.52 1.53 21.65
C LEU A 8 -20.49 2.68 21.35
N THR A 9 -21.57 2.82 22.13
CA THR A 9 -22.44 3.99 22.00
C THR A 9 -21.67 5.22 22.47
N PRO A 10 -21.36 6.18 21.60
CA PRO A 10 -20.69 7.41 22.00
C PRO A 10 -21.53 8.09 23.07
N PHE A 11 -20.90 8.60 24.11
CA PHE A 11 -21.55 9.45 25.08
C PHE A 11 -21.93 10.79 24.41
N GLN A 12 -22.95 10.75 23.57
CA GLN A 12 -23.51 11.96 22.96
C GLN A 12 -24.17 12.76 24.08
N ARG A 13 -23.40 13.65 24.66
CA ARG A 13 -23.93 14.71 25.51
C ARG A 13 -23.95 15.97 24.66
N SER A 14 -25.15 16.31 24.17
CA SER A 14 -25.35 17.55 23.45
C SER A 14 -25.17 18.76 24.37
N TYR A 15 -24.87 19.91 23.79
CA TYR A 15 -24.83 21.18 24.51
C TYR A 15 -26.03 21.38 25.45
N ASN A 16 -27.24 21.07 24.97
CA ASN A 16 -28.47 21.22 25.72
C ASN A 16 -28.52 20.29 26.93
N ASP A 17 -28.09 19.04 26.81
CA ASP A 17 -28.05 18.08 27.91
C ASP A 17 -27.07 18.50 29.00
N ILE A 18 -25.89 18.98 28.58
CA ILE A 18 -24.85 19.45 29.48
C ILE A 18 -25.32 20.72 30.19
N LYS A 19 -25.87 21.69 29.45
CA LYS A 19 -26.42 22.93 30.00
C LYS A 19 -27.51 22.64 31.04
N ALA A 20 -28.47 21.76 30.71
CA ALA A 20 -29.55 21.36 31.61
C ALA A 20 -29.04 20.79 32.94
N LYS A 21 -28.03 19.86 32.86
CA LYS A 21 -27.41 19.29 34.04
C LYS A 21 -26.65 20.32 34.90
N LEU A 22 -25.95 21.25 34.23
CA LEU A 22 -25.23 22.31 34.94
C LEU A 22 -26.22 23.26 35.65
N ILE A 23 -27.33 23.61 35.03
CA ILE A 23 -28.40 24.43 35.63
C ILE A 23 -29.05 23.68 36.78
N GLN A 24 -29.36 22.42 36.64
CA GLN A 24 -29.86 21.57 37.72
C GLN A 24 -28.90 21.58 38.93
N SER A 25 -27.61 21.38 38.68
CA SER A 25 -26.59 21.39 39.73
C SER A 25 -26.44 22.75 40.39
N LEU A 26 -26.62 23.84 39.64
CA LEU A 26 -26.65 25.21 40.18
C LEU A 26 -27.84 25.40 41.15
N ASN A 27 -29.05 24.99 40.74
CA ASN A 27 -30.24 25.07 41.58
C ASN A 27 -30.15 24.28 42.87
N GLU A 28 -29.50 23.10 42.82
CA GLU A 28 -29.30 22.25 44.02
C GLU A 28 -28.28 22.84 44.99
N ARG A 29 -27.23 23.50 44.49
CA ARG A 29 -26.12 24.00 45.33
C ARG A 29 -26.26 25.43 45.74
N VAL A 30 -26.91 26.26 44.90
CA VAL A 30 -27.08 27.71 45.13
C VAL A 30 -28.55 28.10 44.83
N PRO A 31 -29.49 27.72 45.72
CA PRO A 31 -30.92 27.96 45.52
C PRO A 31 -31.29 29.46 45.54
N GLU A 32 -30.36 30.32 45.95
CA GLU A 32 -30.51 31.78 45.96
C GLU A 32 -30.54 32.39 44.55
N VAL A 33 -30.01 31.67 43.54
CA VAL A 33 -30.06 32.11 42.13
C VAL A 33 -31.42 31.72 41.55
N THR A 34 -32.37 32.64 41.58
CA THR A 34 -33.73 32.40 41.07
C THR A 34 -33.93 32.83 39.62
N ASP A 35 -33.08 33.73 39.11
CA ASP A 35 -33.14 34.17 37.70
C ASP A 35 -32.41 33.20 36.80
N MET A 36 -33.18 32.45 35.99
CA MET A 36 -32.68 31.44 35.00
C MET A 36 -32.73 32.00 33.61
N SER A 37 -32.84 33.30 33.42
CA SER A 37 -32.84 33.93 32.09
C SER A 37 -31.45 33.80 31.44
N GLU A 38 -31.43 33.78 30.11
CA GLU A 38 -30.16 33.72 29.34
C GLU A 38 -29.29 34.97 29.51
N GLY A 39 -29.86 36.06 29.99
CA GLY A 39 -29.13 37.28 30.34
C GLY A 39 -28.41 37.24 31.69
N ASN A 40 -28.71 36.26 32.55
CA ASN A 40 -28.03 36.09 33.83
C ASN A 40 -26.57 35.63 33.62
N ILE A 41 -25.64 36.32 34.27
CA ILE A 41 -24.20 36.08 34.12
C ILE A 41 -23.83 34.62 34.50
N PHE A 42 -24.50 34.03 35.50
CA PHE A 42 -24.28 32.63 35.90
C PHE A 42 -24.74 31.68 34.77
N ILE A 43 -25.91 31.89 34.21
CA ILE A 43 -26.46 31.08 33.11
C ILE A 43 -25.62 31.21 31.84
N LEU A 44 -25.17 32.44 31.53
CA LEU A 44 -24.27 32.69 30.42
C LEU A 44 -22.94 31.94 30.59
N THR A 45 -22.35 32.01 31.81
CA THR A 45 -21.10 31.29 32.11
C THR A 45 -21.28 29.79 31.99
N LEU A 46 -22.35 29.19 32.52
CA LEU A 46 -22.65 27.77 32.37
C LEU A 46 -22.87 27.38 30.91
N SER A 47 -23.45 28.25 30.10
CA SER A 47 -23.63 28.03 28.66
C SER A 47 -22.30 27.96 27.94
N ILE A 48 -21.33 28.81 28.27
CA ILE A 48 -19.96 28.74 27.74
C ILE A 48 -19.28 27.44 28.13
N PHE A 49 -19.36 27.04 29.39
CA PHE A 49 -18.81 25.78 29.86
C PHE A 49 -19.47 24.56 29.19
N ALA A 50 -20.79 24.60 28.95
CA ALA A 50 -21.49 23.55 28.23
C ALA A 50 -20.97 23.41 26.79
N GLY A 51 -20.73 24.55 26.09
CA GLY A 51 -20.14 24.53 24.76
C GLY A 51 -18.73 23.97 24.72
N ILE A 52 -17.87 24.37 25.66
CA ILE A 52 -16.51 23.78 25.77
C ILE A 52 -16.58 22.29 26.07
N ALA A 53 -17.46 21.87 26.97
CA ALA A 53 -17.62 20.46 27.33
C ALA A 53 -18.12 19.62 26.13
N GLU A 54 -19.04 20.14 25.31
CA GLU A 54 -19.50 19.48 24.09
C GLU A 54 -18.32 19.23 23.11
N VAL A 55 -17.48 20.25 22.87
CA VAL A 55 -16.30 20.14 22.03
C VAL A 55 -15.32 19.08 22.57
N ILE A 56 -15.08 19.08 23.87
CA ILE A 56 -14.21 18.08 24.52
C ILE A 56 -14.79 16.67 24.34
N HIS A 57 -16.09 16.48 24.55
CA HIS A 57 -16.74 15.19 24.35
C HIS A 57 -16.67 14.73 22.91
N TYR A 58 -16.82 15.62 21.94
CA TYR A 58 -16.64 15.30 20.52
C TYR A 58 -15.24 14.73 20.21
N TYR A 59 -14.19 15.34 20.77
CA TYR A 59 -12.83 14.84 20.61
C TYR A 59 -12.60 13.50 21.33
N ILE A 60 -13.15 13.34 22.55
CA ILE A 60 -13.06 12.07 23.29
C ILE A 60 -13.75 10.94 22.50
N ASP A 61 -14.96 11.17 22.01
CA ASP A 61 -15.71 10.21 21.21
C ASP A 61 -15.00 9.91 19.90
N GLY A 62 -14.37 10.92 19.29
CA GLY A 62 -13.51 10.76 18.12
C GLY A 62 -12.35 9.82 18.41
N MET A 63 -11.58 10.07 19.47
CA MET A 63 -10.46 9.22 19.88
C MET A 63 -10.91 7.79 20.23
N ALA A 64 -12.02 7.65 20.95
CA ALA A 64 -12.57 6.34 21.30
C ALA A 64 -12.97 5.51 20.07
N ARG A 65 -13.56 6.15 19.06
CA ARG A 65 -13.87 5.49 17.79
C ARG A 65 -12.63 5.05 17.02
N GLU A 66 -11.62 5.91 16.99
CA GLU A 66 -10.37 5.62 16.26
C GLU A 66 -9.51 4.56 16.99
N ALA A 67 -9.74 4.29 18.25
CA ALA A 67 -9.02 3.29 19.03
C ALA A 67 -9.36 1.84 18.66
N PHE A 68 -10.46 1.59 17.96
CA PHE A 68 -10.91 0.25 17.59
C PHE A 68 -11.04 0.09 16.08
N LEU A 69 -10.48 -1.00 15.55
CA LEU A 69 -10.51 -1.33 14.14
C LEU A 69 -11.92 -1.29 13.50
N PRO A 70 -12.97 -1.87 14.10
CA PRO A 70 -14.31 -1.84 13.49
C PRO A 70 -14.93 -0.46 13.39
N THR A 71 -14.56 0.48 14.27
CA THR A 71 -15.17 1.81 14.37
C THR A 71 -14.32 2.93 13.83
N CYS A 72 -13.03 2.69 13.52
CA CYS A 72 -12.15 3.70 12.97
C CYS A 72 -12.66 4.18 11.59
N ARG A 73 -12.44 5.47 11.30
CA ARG A 73 -12.86 6.14 10.08
C ARG A 73 -11.72 6.83 9.33
N ARG A 74 -10.56 6.97 10.01
CA ARG A 74 -9.39 7.62 9.41
C ARG A 74 -8.42 6.57 8.91
N TYR A 75 -7.92 6.75 7.70
CA TYR A 75 -6.88 5.86 7.14
C TYR A 75 -5.65 5.79 8.05
N SER A 76 -5.26 6.94 8.64
CA SER A 76 -4.12 6.99 9.57
C SER A 76 -4.29 6.12 10.83
N SER A 77 -5.52 5.96 11.31
CA SER A 77 -5.80 5.06 12.45
C SER A 77 -5.75 3.60 12.01
N LEU A 78 -6.35 3.31 10.85
CA LEU A 78 -6.35 1.99 10.25
C LEU A 78 -4.93 1.51 9.94
N TYR A 79 -4.10 2.38 9.37
CA TYR A 79 -2.68 2.13 9.14
C TYR A 79 -1.94 1.75 10.45
N LYS A 80 -2.19 2.48 11.54
CA LYS A 80 -1.58 2.18 12.84
C LYS A 80 -2.06 0.82 13.40
N HIS A 81 -3.33 0.47 13.19
CA HIS A 81 -3.86 -0.85 13.54
C HIS A 81 -3.21 -1.96 12.71
N ALA A 82 -3.04 -1.76 11.41
CA ALA A 82 -2.32 -2.69 10.55
C ALA A 82 -0.88 -2.92 11.03
N LYS A 83 -0.17 -1.83 11.33
CA LYS A 83 1.22 -1.89 11.83
C LYS A 83 1.32 -2.55 13.21
N LEU A 84 0.32 -2.39 14.07
CA LEU A 84 0.29 -3.03 15.41
C LEU A 84 0.26 -4.56 15.32
N VAL A 85 -0.35 -5.10 14.28
CA VAL A 85 -0.47 -6.55 14.04
C VAL A 85 0.49 -7.08 12.98
N ASP A 86 1.46 -6.25 12.58
CA ASP A 86 2.45 -6.54 11.54
C ASP A 86 1.82 -6.92 10.19
N TYR A 87 0.64 -6.34 9.90
CA TYR A 87 0.03 -6.48 8.58
C TYR A 87 0.71 -5.56 7.58
N HIS A 88 1.29 -6.16 6.54
CA HIS A 88 1.91 -5.41 5.45
C HIS A 88 0.83 -4.96 4.45
N ILE A 89 0.61 -3.64 4.39
CA ILE A 89 -0.38 -3.06 3.48
C ILE A 89 0.11 -3.23 2.06
N LYS A 90 -0.72 -3.78 1.19
CA LYS A 90 -0.36 -4.00 -0.22
C LYS A 90 -0.11 -2.68 -0.92
N SER A 91 1.03 -2.60 -1.59
CA SER A 91 1.44 -1.44 -2.35
C SER A 91 0.86 -1.45 -3.78
N ALA A 92 0.99 -0.32 -4.47
CA ALA A 92 0.57 -0.23 -5.85
C ALA A 92 1.44 -1.11 -6.77
N ILE A 93 0.81 -1.86 -7.64
CA ILE A 93 1.46 -2.75 -8.60
C ILE A 93 1.34 -2.12 -10.01
N PRO A 94 2.43 -2.07 -10.78
CA PRO A 94 2.39 -1.60 -12.15
C PRO A 94 1.71 -2.61 -13.08
N SER A 95 0.92 -2.11 -14.03
CA SER A 95 0.38 -2.94 -15.10
C SER A 95 1.49 -3.41 -16.06
N SER A 96 1.29 -4.54 -16.69
CA SER A 96 2.23 -5.14 -17.63
C SER A 96 1.55 -5.59 -18.91
N VAL A 97 2.32 -5.58 -20.01
CA VAL A 97 1.86 -6.05 -21.30
C VAL A 97 3.05 -6.42 -22.18
N ASP A 98 2.82 -7.34 -23.13
CA ASP A 98 3.77 -7.62 -24.19
C ASP A 98 3.48 -6.76 -25.42
N LEU A 99 4.43 -5.91 -25.80
CA LEU A 99 4.36 -5.15 -27.05
C LEU A 99 4.83 -6.02 -28.21
N THR A 100 4.00 -6.14 -29.23
CA THR A 100 4.37 -6.80 -30.47
C THR A 100 5.09 -5.81 -31.38
N VAL A 101 6.33 -6.11 -31.71
CA VAL A 101 7.18 -5.36 -32.63
C VAL A 101 7.17 -6.08 -33.98
N TYR A 102 7.01 -5.36 -35.07
CA TYR A 102 6.99 -5.91 -36.43
C TYR A 102 7.40 -4.84 -37.46
N MET A 103 7.75 -5.28 -38.67
CA MET A 103 8.01 -4.38 -39.77
C MET A 103 6.71 -4.01 -40.49
N GLN A 104 6.53 -2.71 -40.83
CA GLN A 104 5.31 -2.20 -41.49
C GLN A 104 5.03 -2.84 -42.86
N ASP A 105 6.09 -3.21 -43.58
CA ASP A 105 6.01 -3.86 -44.88
C ASP A 105 5.81 -5.39 -44.81
N GLY A 106 5.72 -5.94 -43.60
CA GLY A 106 5.56 -7.36 -43.37
C GLY A 106 6.81 -8.19 -43.62
N THR A 107 7.97 -7.57 -43.81
CA THR A 107 9.25 -8.27 -43.97
C THR A 107 9.83 -8.70 -42.63
N SER A 108 10.85 -9.55 -42.64
CA SER A 108 11.62 -9.91 -41.49
C SER A 108 12.58 -8.79 -41.07
N PHE A 109 12.97 -8.76 -39.80
CA PHE A 109 13.94 -7.80 -39.31
C PHE A 109 15.28 -7.95 -40.02
N PRO A 110 15.82 -6.86 -40.60
CA PRO A 110 17.04 -6.92 -41.42
C PRO A 110 18.33 -7.05 -40.61
N VAL A 111 18.29 -6.65 -39.32
CA VAL A 111 19.41 -6.66 -38.38
C VAL A 111 18.94 -7.04 -36.97
N ASP A 112 19.86 -7.43 -36.11
CA ASP A 112 19.56 -7.62 -34.73
C ASP A 112 19.31 -6.29 -34.04
N ILE A 113 18.22 -6.20 -33.24
CA ILE A 113 17.84 -4.99 -32.50
C ILE A 113 17.95 -5.28 -31.02
N ASN A 114 18.87 -4.57 -30.37
CA ASN A 114 19.01 -4.65 -28.90
C ASN A 114 18.17 -3.58 -28.23
N VAL A 115 17.23 -3.99 -27.40
CA VAL A 115 16.39 -3.12 -26.58
C VAL A 115 16.85 -3.25 -25.13
N PRO A 116 17.56 -2.27 -24.59
CA PRO A 116 18.00 -2.31 -23.20
C PRO A 116 16.83 -2.30 -22.22
N GLN A 117 17.06 -2.82 -21.02
CA GLN A 117 16.15 -2.64 -19.90
C GLN A 117 15.96 -1.14 -19.62
N ASN A 118 14.77 -0.76 -19.17
CA ASN A 118 14.35 0.63 -18.93
C ASN A 118 14.25 1.50 -20.21
N THR A 119 14.21 0.90 -21.41
CA THR A 119 13.82 1.64 -22.62
C THR A 119 12.38 2.11 -22.49
N VAL A 120 12.17 3.42 -22.70
CA VAL A 120 10.86 4.06 -22.52
C VAL A 120 10.02 3.95 -23.78
N PHE A 121 8.81 3.43 -23.63
CA PHE A 121 7.73 3.44 -24.60
C PHE A 121 6.63 4.35 -24.10
N ASN A 122 6.05 5.18 -24.94
CA ASN A 122 4.94 6.03 -24.56
C ASN A 122 3.65 5.51 -25.16
N SER A 123 2.63 5.33 -24.35
CA SER A 123 1.28 5.04 -24.81
C SER A 123 0.62 6.29 -25.42
N LYS A 124 -0.48 6.13 -26.15
CA LYS A 124 -1.23 7.25 -26.75
C LYS A 124 -1.76 8.25 -25.74
N ASP A 125 -2.04 7.82 -24.52
CA ASP A 125 -2.44 8.68 -23.41
C ASP A 125 -1.24 9.36 -22.70
N GLY A 126 -0.02 9.19 -23.23
CA GLY A 126 1.19 9.85 -22.75
C GLY A 126 1.86 9.22 -21.54
N LYS A 127 1.34 8.09 -21.02
CA LYS A 127 1.95 7.41 -19.89
C LYS A 127 3.21 6.65 -20.32
N PRO A 128 4.30 6.74 -19.54
CA PRO A 128 5.53 6.01 -19.81
C PRO A 128 5.41 4.53 -19.43
N TRP A 129 6.03 3.70 -20.27
CA TRP A 129 6.19 2.27 -20.07
C TRP A 129 7.65 1.92 -20.28
N ILE A 130 8.18 1.03 -19.50
CA ILE A 130 9.59 0.64 -19.61
C ILE A 130 9.74 -0.86 -19.81
N THR A 131 10.78 -1.25 -20.56
CA THR A 131 11.16 -2.66 -20.67
C THR A 131 11.58 -3.23 -19.34
N THR A 132 11.10 -4.42 -19.01
CA THR A 132 11.39 -5.09 -17.75
C THR A 132 12.75 -5.80 -17.72
N ARG A 133 13.29 -6.08 -18.92
CA ARG A 133 14.58 -6.77 -19.11
C ARG A 133 15.23 -6.36 -20.43
N ASN A 134 16.52 -6.67 -20.57
CA ASN A 134 17.19 -6.57 -21.88
C ASN A 134 16.57 -7.58 -22.87
N VAL A 135 16.29 -7.12 -24.06
CA VAL A 135 15.70 -7.91 -25.13
C VAL A 135 16.52 -7.76 -26.41
N THR A 136 16.84 -8.87 -27.07
CA THR A 136 17.45 -8.87 -28.40
C THR A 136 16.46 -9.46 -29.38
N ILE A 137 16.08 -8.68 -30.37
CA ILE A 137 15.23 -9.11 -31.49
C ILE A 137 16.16 -9.60 -32.57
N GLU A 138 16.11 -10.89 -32.87
CA GLU A 138 17.01 -11.52 -33.83
C GLU A 138 16.62 -11.18 -35.29
N LYS A 139 17.62 -10.93 -36.10
CA LYS A 139 17.49 -10.83 -37.55
C LYS A 139 16.74 -12.02 -38.13
N GLY A 140 15.87 -11.77 -39.12
CA GLY A 140 15.12 -12.80 -39.83
C GLY A 140 13.81 -13.20 -39.15
N THR A 141 13.50 -12.73 -37.94
CA THR A 141 12.19 -12.88 -37.32
C THR A 141 11.21 -11.86 -37.89
N TYR A 142 9.90 -12.18 -37.90
CA TYR A 142 8.85 -11.30 -38.45
C TYR A 142 8.15 -10.48 -37.39
N THR A 143 8.03 -11.07 -36.18
CA THR A 143 7.39 -10.44 -35.04
C THR A 143 8.12 -10.81 -33.76
N TYR A 144 8.18 -9.90 -32.80
CA TYR A 144 8.77 -10.17 -31.52
C TYR A 144 7.94 -9.53 -30.39
N LYS A 145 7.90 -10.18 -29.21
CA LYS A 145 7.20 -9.67 -28.04
C LYS A 145 8.19 -9.07 -27.04
N VAL A 146 8.05 -7.78 -26.78
CA VAL A 146 8.85 -7.04 -25.81
C VAL A 146 8.02 -6.85 -24.54
N PRO A 147 8.42 -7.43 -23.41
CA PRO A 147 7.69 -7.25 -22.15
C PRO A 147 7.96 -5.86 -21.58
N VAL A 148 6.89 -5.11 -21.35
CA VAL A 148 6.93 -3.78 -20.75
C VAL A 148 6.02 -3.69 -19.53
N ALA A 149 6.40 -2.82 -18.59
CA ALA A 149 5.58 -2.50 -17.43
C ALA A 149 5.37 -0.98 -17.36
N GLN A 150 4.20 -0.60 -16.87
CA GLN A 150 3.85 0.80 -16.69
C GLN A 150 4.60 1.36 -15.47
N LYS A 151 5.80 1.84 -15.70
CA LYS A 151 6.67 2.43 -14.68
C LYS A 151 7.31 3.69 -15.23
N GLU A 152 7.46 4.66 -14.37
CA GLU A 152 8.26 5.86 -14.62
C GLU A 152 9.50 5.80 -13.75
N ALA A 153 10.66 5.81 -14.39
CA ALA A 153 11.93 5.84 -13.66
C ALA A 153 12.16 7.25 -13.12
N VAL A 154 12.27 7.39 -11.82
CA VAL A 154 12.83 8.56 -11.18
C VAL A 154 14.34 8.33 -11.10
N ALA A 155 15.07 9.07 -11.92
CA ALA A 155 16.53 9.01 -11.96
C ALA A 155 17.11 9.42 -10.59
N GLU A 156 18.41 9.26 -10.40
CA GLU A 156 19.10 9.58 -9.15
C GLU A 156 18.75 11.00 -8.66
N VAL A 157 17.91 11.05 -7.62
CA VAL A 157 17.43 12.28 -7.00
C VAL A 157 18.09 12.45 -5.64
N GLU A 158 18.51 13.66 -5.33
CA GLU A 158 18.93 14.02 -3.99
C GLU A 158 17.71 14.05 -3.06
N LEU A 159 17.62 13.07 -2.17
CA LEU A 159 16.54 12.97 -1.17
C LEU A 159 16.79 13.87 0.04
N GLY A 160 17.97 14.45 0.13
CA GLY A 160 18.37 15.38 1.18
C GLY A 160 19.63 14.97 1.92
N THR A 161 19.94 15.75 2.96
CA THR A 161 21.07 15.49 3.86
C THR A 161 20.55 14.91 5.17
N TYR A 162 21.21 13.88 5.68
CA TYR A 162 20.86 13.31 6.98
C TYR A 162 21.20 14.32 8.09
N THR A 163 20.17 14.92 8.69
CA THR A 163 20.36 16.05 9.61
C THR A 163 20.04 15.72 11.05
N SER A 164 19.36 14.60 11.33
CA SER A 164 18.76 14.39 12.63
C SER A 164 19.13 13.04 13.26
N HIS A 165 18.83 12.95 14.55
CA HIS A 165 18.86 11.70 15.28
C HIS A 165 17.72 10.78 14.86
N ASP A 166 16.80 11.27 14.03
CA ASP A 166 15.66 10.51 13.53
C ASP A 166 16.11 9.55 12.43
N ILE A 167 15.62 8.37 12.54
CA ILE A 167 15.87 7.27 11.58
C ILE A 167 14.93 7.33 10.35
N ILE A 168 14.16 8.42 10.21
CA ILE A 168 13.12 8.58 9.21
C ILE A 168 13.44 9.76 8.29
N ILE A 169 13.39 9.52 6.99
CA ILE A 169 13.51 10.55 5.96
C ILE A 169 12.36 10.37 4.96
N THR A 170 11.56 11.41 4.77
CA THR A 170 10.49 11.42 3.78
C THR A 170 11.05 11.65 2.38
N LEU A 171 10.50 10.95 1.40
CA LEU A 171 10.90 11.07 -0.02
C LEU A 171 10.34 12.35 -0.70
N GLY A 172 9.63 13.18 0.05
CA GLY A 172 8.88 14.31 -0.48
C GLY A 172 7.48 13.90 -0.96
N ASP A 173 6.67 14.91 -1.29
CA ASP A 173 5.31 14.65 -1.76
C ASP A 173 5.34 14.09 -3.18
N LEU A 174 4.86 12.88 -3.36
CA LEU A 174 4.66 12.28 -4.68
C LEU A 174 3.45 12.94 -5.36
N PRO A 175 3.46 13.04 -6.72
CA PRO A 175 2.28 13.48 -7.44
C PRO A 175 1.06 12.60 -7.11
N ALA A 176 -0.10 13.22 -6.94
CA ALA A 176 -1.32 12.54 -6.49
C ALA A 176 -1.80 11.40 -7.43
N ASP A 177 -1.43 11.47 -8.71
CA ASP A 177 -1.76 10.49 -9.74
C ASP A 177 -0.75 9.35 -9.85
N ARG A 178 0.34 9.41 -9.11
CA ARG A 178 1.45 8.44 -9.16
C ARG A 178 1.72 7.83 -7.80
N LYS A 179 2.10 6.57 -7.79
CA LYS A 179 2.32 5.78 -6.59
C LYS A 179 3.71 5.17 -6.63
N TYR A 180 4.33 5.06 -5.47
CA TYR A 180 5.62 4.38 -5.33
C TYR A 180 5.48 2.89 -5.62
N VAL A 181 6.41 2.34 -6.39
CA VAL A 181 6.50 0.89 -6.64
C VAL A 181 7.37 0.26 -5.56
N GLU A 182 6.78 -0.60 -4.75
CA GLU A 182 7.47 -1.27 -3.66
C GLU A 182 8.68 -2.08 -4.14
N GLY A 183 9.72 -2.11 -3.32
CA GLY A 183 10.96 -2.83 -3.64
C GLY A 183 11.82 -2.19 -4.75
N SER A 184 11.38 -1.06 -5.31
CA SER A 184 12.07 -0.42 -6.43
C SER A 184 13.15 0.57 -6.02
N MET A 185 13.22 0.93 -4.76
CA MET A 185 14.18 1.90 -4.25
C MET A 185 15.60 1.33 -4.29
N VAL A 186 16.51 2.08 -4.86
CA VAL A 186 17.96 1.86 -4.76
C VAL A 186 18.57 3.10 -4.13
N LEU A 187 19.25 2.93 -3.02
CA LEU A 187 19.75 4.01 -2.18
C LEU A 187 21.28 4.03 -2.16
N THR A 188 21.84 5.24 -2.30
CA THR A 188 23.26 5.49 -2.07
C THR A 188 23.43 6.62 -1.06
N ILE A 189 24.32 6.43 -0.10
CA ILE A 189 24.65 7.46 0.90
C ILE A 189 26.14 7.71 0.82
N ASP A 190 26.53 8.96 0.57
CA ASP A 190 27.92 9.38 0.32
C ASP A 190 28.64 8.54 -0.76
N GLY A 191 27.89 8.10 -1.77
CA GLY A 191 28.37 7.24 -2.86
C GLY A 191 28.49 5.75 -2.53
N GLU A 192 28.14 5.34 -1.31
CA GLU A 192 28.12 3.94 -0.89
C GLU A 192 26.71 3.35 -1.04
N ALA A 193 26.60 2.17 -1.66
CA ALA A 193 25.31 1.49 -1.83
C ALA A 193 24.78 0.95 -0.50
N TRP A 194 23.48 1.12 -0.29
CA TRP A 194 22.74 0.57 0.84
C TRP A 194 21.75 -0.48 0.36
N THR A 195 21.49 -1.48 1.18
CA THR A 195 20.62 -2.62 0.83
C THR A 195 19.24 -2.47 1.45
N LEU A 196 18.20 -2.63 0.63
CA LEU A 196 16.82 -2.70 1.09
C LEU A 196 16.59 -4.02 1.81
N VAL A 197 15.97 -3.96 2.99
CA VAL A 197 15.61 -5.14 3.80
C VAL A 197 14.17 -5.01 4.31
N ASP A 198 13.52 -6.14 4.53
CA ASP A 198 12.17 -6.16 5.11
C ASP A 198 12.21 -5.99 6.63
N THR A 199 13.27 -6.47 7.27
CA THR A 199 13.46 -6.37 8.73
C THR A 199 14.92 -6.12 9.09
N PHE A 200 15.15 -5.36 10.15
CA PHE A 200 16.50 -5.16 10.70
C PHE A 200 16.96 -6.28 11.63
N ALA A 201 16.08 -7.21 11.99
CA ALA A 201 16.35 -8.23 13.03
C ALA A 201 17.60 -9.09 12.76
N TYR A 202 18.00 -9.24 11.51
CA TYR A 202 19.17 -10.02 11.11
C TYR A 202 20.39 -9.17 10.74
N SER A 203 20.32 -7.85 10.92
CA SER A 203 21.37 -6.93 10.54
C SER A 203 22.27 -6.59 11.72
N GLY A 204 23.59 -6.57 11.49
CA GLY A 204 24.57 -6.13 12.48
C GLY A 204 24.75 -4.61 12.50
N PRO A 205 25.47 -4.07 13.51
CA PRO A 205 25.62 -2.62 13.70
C PRO A 205 26.40 -1.92 12.57
N GLY A 206 27.13 -2.68 11.74
CA GLY A 206 27.90 -2.14 10.60
C GLY A 206 27.19 -2.25 9.26
N ASP A 207 26.05 -2.97 9.18
CA ASP A 207 25.40 -3.28 7.93
C ASP A 207 24.66 -2.04 7.39
N ARG A 208 24.90 -1.73 6.12
CA ARG A 208 24.27 -0.62 5.39
C ARG A 208 22.93 -1.05 4.86
N VAL A 209 21.93 -1.04 5.73
CA VAL A 209 20.58 -1.49 5.43
C VAL A 209 19.55 -0.39 5.71
N TYR A 210 18.48 -0.41 4.93
CA TYR A 210 17.35 0.50 5.10
C TYR A 210 16.04 -0.22 4.75
N LYS A 211 14.92 0.35 5.20
CA LYS A 211 13.56 -0.03 4.85
C LYS A 211 12.85 1.13 4.20
N VAL A 212 11.89 0.83 3.34
CA VAL A 212 10.90 1.80 2.85
C VAL A 212 9.57 1.45 3.47
N GLU A 213 8.97 2.40 4.16
CA GLU A 213 7.63 2.25 4.72
C GLU A 213 6.73 3.37 4.17
N LEU A 214 5.42 3.16 4.21
CA LEU A 214 4.44 4.18 3.88
C LEU A 214 3.97 4.86 5.15
N ASP A 215 3.70 6.15 5.09
CA ASP A 215 3.07 6.87 6.19
C ASP A 215 1.54 6.76 6.15
N SER A 216 0.87 7.44 7.08
CA SER A 216 -0.59 7.46 7.15
C SER A 216 -1.29 8.15 5.96
N THR A 217 -0.52 8.78 5.08
CA THR A 217 -0.97 9.45 3.85
C THR A 217 -0.50 8.71 2.60
N LEU A 218 0.02 7.47 2.77
CA LEU A 218 0.57 6.61 1.71
C LEU A 218 1.81 7.20 1.02
N GLN A 219 2.51 8.13 1.68
CA GLN A 219 3.78 8.65 1.20
C GLN A 219 4.92 7.76 1.69
N PRO A 220 5.86 7.37 0.82
CA PRO A 220 6.98 6.55 1.20
C PRO A 220 8.01 7.35 2.01
N TYR A 221 8.56 6.69 3.02
CA TYR A 221 9.67 7.22 3.80
C TYR A 221 10.73 6.16 4.08
N LEU A 222 11.96 6.60 4.28
CA LEU A 222 13.09 5.74 4.58
C LEU A 222 13.25 5.56 6.09
N VAL A 223 13.50 4.35 6.51
CA VAL A 223 13.85 3.98 7.88
C VAL A 223 15.24 3.39 7.88
N PHE A 224 16.10 3.86 8.77
CA PHE A 224 17.47 3.35 8.95
C PHE A 224 17.62 2.58 10.26
N GLY A 225 18.69 1.82 10.37
CA GLY A 225 19.05 1.14 11.61
C GLY A 225 19.36 2.11 12.75
N ASP A 226 19.29 1.62 13.98
CA ASP A 226 19.54 2.36 15.22
C ASP A 226 21.03 2.36 15.66
N GLY A 227 21.88 1.61 14.92
CA GLY A 227 23.29 1.39 15.24
C GLY A 227 23.54 0.10 16.03
N GLN A 228 22.49 -0.63 16.43
CA GLN A 228 22.57 -2.00 16.95
C GLN A 228 22.08 -3.00 15.87
N PHE A 229 20.95 -2.70 15.26
CA PHE A 229 20.34 -3.44 14.16
C PHE A 229 20.37 -2.58 12.90
N GLY A 230 21.46 -2.71 12.14
CA GLY A 230 21.75 -1.87 11.00
C GLY A 230 22.50 -0.58 11.35
N ARG A 231 23.32 -0.13 10.41
CA ARG A 231 24.12 1.09 10.54
C ARG A 231 23.23 2.33 10.48
N LYS A 232 23.52 3.30 11.36
CA LYS A 232 22.92 4.62 11.31
C LYS A 232 23.73 5.51 10.36
N PRO A 233 23.12 6.28 9.42
CA PRO A 233 23.84 7.25 8.61
C PRO A 233 24.54 8.30 9.47
N THR A 234 25.64 8.84 8.98
CA THR A 234 26.36 9.93 9.66
C THR A 234 25.62 11.24 9.43
N ILE A 235 25.56 12.11 10.45
CA ILE A 235 24.98 13.45 10.29
C ILE A 235 25.78 14.21 9.23
N GLY A 236 25.08 14.80 8.27
CA GLY A 236 25.68 15.50 7.13
C GLY A 236 25.84 14.65 5.87
N SER A 237 25.61 13.33 5.94
CA SER A 237 25.65 12.45 4.77
C SER A 237 24.60 12.83 3.74
N GLN A 238 25.00 12.81 2.45
CA GLN A 238 24.08 13.05 1.34
C GLN A 238 23.40 11.74 0.92
N ILE A 239 22.09 11.80 0.84
CA ILE A 239 21.26 10.67 0.48
C ILE A 239 20.75 10.87 -0.94
N LYS A 240 21.03 9.90 -1.80
CA LYS A 240 20.53 9.83 -3.17
C LYS A 240 19.77 8.54 -3.37
N GLY A 241 18.64 8.63 -4.08
CA GLY A 241 17.81 7.49 -4.37
C GLY A 241 17.36 7.49 -5.82
N GLN A 242 17.13 6.29 -6.34
CA GLN A 242 16.41 6.08 -7.57
C GLN A 242 15.30 5.08 -7.32
N TYR A 243 14.15 5.30 -7.91
CA TYR A 243 12.97 4.47 -7.69
C TYR A 243 12.00 4.56 -8.87
N TYR A 244 10.99 3.71 -8.87
CA TYR A 244 9.95 3.75 -9.89
C TYR A 244 8.63 4.24 -9.30
N LEU A 245 7.90 4.99 -10.14
CA LEU A 245 6.52 5.38 -9.91
C LEU A 245 5.59 4.62 -10.88
N THR A 246 4.36 4.40 -10.49
CA THR A 246 3.32 3.78 -11.32
C THR A 246 2.00 4.55 -11.21
N TYR A 247 1.17 4.41 -12.26
CA TYR A 247 -0.21 4.90 -12.24
C TYR A 247 -1.19 3.86 -11.67
N GLY A 248 -0.68 2.70 -11.20
CA GLY A 248 -1.49 1.65 -10.60
C GLY A 248 -2.59 1.14 -11.51
N SER A 249 -3.83 1.08 -11.04
CA SER A 249 -4.99 0.60 -11.79
C SER A 249 -5.27 1.41 -13.05
N SER A 250 -4.97 2.71 -13.07
CA SER A 250 -5.12 3.56 -14.27
C SER A 250 -4.05 3.30 -15.33
N GLY A 251 -3.07 2.42 -15.05
CA GLY A 251 -2.15 1.84 -16.03
C GLY A 251 -2.75 0.67 -16.80
N ASN A 252 -3.90 0.11 -16.43
CA ASN A 252 -4.57 -0.93 -17.19
C ASN A 252 -5.23 -0.31 -18.44
N ILE A 253 -4.53 -0.39 -19.57
CA ILE A 253 -4.99 0.21 -20.84
C ILE A 253 -5.49 -0.87 -21.80
N PRO A 254 -6.47 -0.55 -22.68
CA PRO A 254 -6.97 -1.48 -23.68
C PRO A 254 -5.91 -1.82 -24.73
N SER A 255 -6.22 -2.74 -25.64
CA SER A 255 -5.38 -3.05 -26.80
C SER A 255 -5.24 -1.85 -27.75
N ASN A 256 -4.21 -1.85 -28.59
CA ASN A 256 -3.92 -0.85 -29.63
C ASN A 256 -3.62 0.57 -29.10
N GLN A 257 -2.97 0.68 -27.96
CA GLN A 257 -2.59 1.96 -27.33
C GLN A 257 -1.15 2.40 -27.58
N PHE A 258 -0.37 1.65 -28.36
CA PHE A 258 1.00 2.02 -28.72
C PHE A 258 1.13 2.19 -30.21
N ASP A 259 1.81 3.25 -30.65
CA ASP A 259 2.07 3.57 -32.06
C ASP A 259 3.46 4.18 -32.30
N LYS A 260 4.14 4.64 -31.23
CA LYS A 260 5.44 5.31 -31.35
C LYS A 260 6.57 4.37 -30.97
N VAL A 261 7.47 4.14 -31.90
CA VAL A 261 8.70 3.38 -31.69
C VAL A 261 9.73 4.25 -30.97
N PRO A 262 10.40 3.76 -29.93
CA PRO A 262 11.49 4.49 -29.27
C PRO A 262 12.67 4.74 -30.22
N GLU A 263 13.37 5.88 -30.04
CA GLU A 263 14.53 6.26 -30.85
C GLU A 263 15.62 5.17 -30.88
N VAL A 264 15.91 4.55 -29.76
CA VAL A 264 16.88 3.44 -29.65
C VAL A 264 16.61 2.30 -30.63
N MET A 265 15.34 2.08 -31.00
CA MET A 265 14.97 1.06 -32.00
C MET A 265 14.91 1.63 -33.41
N SER A 266 14.38 2.86 -33.58
CA SER A 266 14.24 3.50 -34.90
C SER A 266 15.58 3.90 -35.51
N ASP A 267 16.59 4.19 -34.73
CA ASP A 267 17.96 4.48 -35.20
C ASP A 267 18.67 3.25 -35.79
N VAL A 268 18.28 2.05 -35.35
CA VAL A 268 18.84 0.79 -35.87
C VAL A 268 18.16 0.37 -37.16
N THR A 269 16.84 0.53 -37.26
CA THR A 269 16.05 0.11 -38.43
C THR A 269 14.82 1.02 -38.58
N SER A 270 14.63 1.54 -39.81
CA SER A 270 13.42 2.28 -40.17
C SER A 270 12.25 1.33 -40.49
N GLY A 271 11.02 1.82 -40.40
CA GLY A 271 9.82 1.04 -40.78
C GLY A 271 9.34 0.06 -39.70
N LEU A 272 9.82 0.21 -38.48
CA LEU A 272 9.29 -0.53 -37.32
C LEU A 272 7.91 -0.02 -36.92
N SER A 273 7.08 -0.93 -36.47
CA SER A 273 5.81 -0.66 -35.78
C SER A 273 5.70 -1.45 -34.52
N ILE A 274 5.02 -0.87 -33.54
CA ILE A 274 4.73 -1.49 -32.28
C ILE A 274 3.23 -1.43 -31.98
N ASN A 275 2.72 -2.43 -31.30
CA ASN A 275 1.35 -2.45 -30.84
C ASN A 275 1.19 -3.41 -29.65
N ASN A 276 0.29 -3.11 -28.75
CA ASN A 276 -0.19 -4.09 -27.78
C ASN A 276 -1.44 -4.77 -28.33
N THR A 277 -1.33 -6.02 -28.73
CA THR A 277 -2.45 -6.82 -29.26
C THR A 277 -3.45 -7.22 -28.16
N ILE A 278 -3.00 -7.23 -26.93
CA ILE A 278 -3.77 -7.59 -25.72
C ILE A 278 -3.81 -6.36 -24.82
N ALA A 279 -4.87 -6.23 -24.02
CA ALA A 279 -4.97 -5.20 -23.01
C ALA A 279 -3.88 -5.38 -21.95
N ALA A 280 -3.35 -4.29 -21.42
CA ALA A 280 -2.47 -4.31 -20.26
C ALA A 280 -3.27 -4.60 -19.01
N THR A 281 -2.73 -5.46 -18.14
CA THR A 281 -3.40 -5.94 -16.93
C THR A 281 -2.42 -6.02 -15.76
N GLY A 282 -2.95 -6.28 -14.57
CA GLY A 282 -2.17 -6.49 -13.35
C GLY A 282 -1.83 -5.20 -12.58
N GLY A 283 -2.21 -4.02 -13.12
CA GLY A 283 -2.07 -2.77 -12.38
C GLY A 283 -3.10 -2.67 -11.26
N SER A 284 -2.64 -2.42 -10.04
CA SER A 284 -3.50 -2.19 -8.87
C SER A 284 -3.03 -0.98 -8.08
N ASP A 285 -3.97 -0.38 -7.36
CA ASP A 285 -3.72 0.74 -6.47
C ASP A 285 -3.30 0.23 -5.08
N TYR A 286 -2.95 1.15 -4.19
CA TYR A 286 -2.82 0.82 -2.77
C TYR A 286 -4.15 0.24 -2.26
N GLU A 287 -4.04 -0.67 -1.31
CA GLU A 287 -5.19 -1.27 -0.67
C GLU A 287 -6.12 -0.19 -0.09
N ASP A 288 -7.39 -0.24 -0.46
CA ASP A 288 -8.37 0.76 -0.04
C ASP A 288 -8.80 0.56 1.42
N PHE A 289 -9.52 1.55 1.97
CA PHE A 289 -9.89 1.58 3.38
C PHE A 289 -10.76 0.39 3.80
N ASP A 290 -11.73 0.02 2.98
CA ASP A 290 -12.70 -1.02 3.33
C ASP A 290 -12.06 -2.41 3.23
N THR A 291 -11.30 -2.67 2.17
CA THR A 291 -10.51 -3.89 1.98
C THR A 291 -9.49 -4.09 3.12
N LEU A 292 -8.75 -3.03 3.47
CA LEU A 292 -7.77 -3.08 4.55
C LEU A 292 -8.43 -3.42 5.89
N LYS A 293 -9.61 -2.87 6.15
CA LYS A 293 -10.40 -3.14 7.36
C LYS A 293 -10.88 -4.59 7.47
N GLU A 294 -11.11 -5.24 6.34
CA GLU A 294 -11.47 -6.66 6.25
C GLU A 294 -10.24 -7.57 6.34
N HIS A 295 -9.13 -7.19 5.70
CA HIS A 295 -7.93 -8.01 5.61
C HIS A 295 -7.13 -8.07 6.93
N ILE A 296 -7.07 -6.98 7.71
CA ILE A 296 -6.35 -6.97 8.98
C ILE A 296 -6.82 -8.08 9.94
N PRO A 297 -8.15 -8.29 10.21
CA PRO A 297 -8.60 -9.38 11.05
C PRO A 297 -8.29 -10.77 10.49
N LEU A 298 -8.33 -10.94 9.14
CA LEU A 298 -8.01 -12.21 8.49
C LEU A 298 -6.54 -12.57 8.67
N SER A 299 -5.64 -11.60 8.56
CA SER A 299 -4.21 -11.82 8.78
C SER A 299 -3.89 -12.23 10.22
N ILE A 300 -4.56 -11.60 11.22
CA ILE A 300 -4.43 -11.98 12.62
C ILE A 300 -4.88 -13.42 12.85
N LYS A 301 -5.99 -13.81 12.23
CA LYS A 301 -6.57 -15.14 12.37
C LYS A 301 -5.62 -16.25 11.88
N THR A 302 -4.94 -16.01 10.76
CA THR A 302 -4.09 -17.00 10.11
C THR A 302 -2.63 -16.96 10.55
N LEU A 303 -2.13 -15.80 11.04
CA LEU A 303 -0.71 -15.54 11.31
C LEU A 303 0.21 -15.98 10.15
N GLY A 304 -0.28 -15.90 8.93
CA GLY A 304 0.44 -16.30 7.71
C GLY A 304 0.59 -17.81 7.50
N VAL A 305 -0.07 -18.65 8.33
CA VAL A 305 0.02 -20.13 8.24
C VAL A 305 -1.37 -20.72 8.04
N ALA A 306 -1.52 -21.59 7.04
CA ALA A 306 -2.74 -22.33 6.79
C ALA A 306 -2.67 -23.72 7.46
N ILE A 307 -3.40 -23.92 8.55
CA ILE A 307 -3.50 -25.18 9.29
C ILE A 307 -4.92 -25.72 9.21
N THR A 308 -5.91 -24.86 9.52
CA THR A 308 -7.32 -25.24 9.52
C THR A 308 -7.97 -24.91 8.18
N LYS A 309 -9.16 -25.47 7.95
CA LYS A 309 -9.98 -25.14 6.78
C LYS A 309 -10.25 -23.63 6.68
N GLU A 310 -10.56 -23.03 7.81
CA GLU A 310 -10.84 -21.61 7.94
C GLU A 310 -9.62 -20.74 7.65
N ASP A 311 -8.40 -21.23 7.89
CA ASP A 311 -7.16 -20.52 7.55
C ASP A 311 -6.94 -20.51 6.04
N TYR A 312 -7.19 -21.62 5.34
CA TYR A 312 -7.13 -21.67 3.87
C TYR A 312 -8.15 -20.73 3.23
N GLU A 313 -9.38 -20.67 3.76
CA GLU A 313 -10.40 -19.75 3.30
C GLU A 313 -9.97 -18.30 3.53
N ALA A 314 -9.43 -17.98 4.71
CA ALA A 314 -8.98 -16.64 5.06
C ALA A 314 -7.79 -16.19 4.21
N ILE A 315 -6.77 -17.04 4.01
CA ILE A 315 -5.61 -16.74 3.16
C ILE A 315 -6.03 -16.54 1.70
N ALA A 316 -6.97 -17.35 1.20
CA ALA A 316 -7.49 -17.17 -0.16
C ALA A 316 -8.23 -15.82 -0.31
N MET A 317 -8.98 -15.38 0.70
CA MET A 317 -9.66 -14.07 0.71
C MET A 317 -8.70 -12.88 0.83
N LEU A 318 -7.45 -13.09 1.25
CA LEU A 318 -6.41 -12.05 1.21
C LEU A 318 -5.87 -11.77 -0.20
N ILE A 319 -6.24 -12.58 -1.20
CA ILE A 319 -5.85 -12.39 -2.60
C ILE A 319 -6.80 -11.39 -3.25
N ASP A 320 -6.26 -10.40 -3.95
CA ASP A 320 -7.06 -9.38 -4.63
C ASP A 320 -8.02 -9.99 -5.65
N GLY A 321 -9.29 -9.57 -5.61
CA GLY A 321 -10.34 -10.07 -6.48
C GLY A 321 -11.04 -11.34 -5.99
N VAL A 322 -10.73 -11.82 -4.78
CA VAL A 322 -11.40 -12.96 -4.16
C VAL A 322 -12.33 -12.47 -3.05
N ASP A 323 -13.62 -12.37 -3.34
CA ASP A 323 -14.63 -11.97 -2.36
C ASP A 323 -14.98 -13.08 -1.37
N LYS A 324 -14.96 -14.34 -1.83
CA LYS A 324 -15.34 -15.50 -1.02
C LYS A 324 -14.51 -16.71 -1.41
N ALA A 325 -14.05 -17.44 -0.41
CA ALA A 325 -13.36 -18.69 -0.58
C ALA A 325 -14.04 -19.79 0.24
N TYR A 326 -14.01 -21.00 -0.26
CA TYR A 326 -14.51 -22.18 0.45
C TYR A 326 -13.52 -23.32 0.34
N CYS A 327 -13.11 -23.87 1.48
CA CYS A 327 -12.21 -25.00 1.55
C CYS A 327 -12.98 -26.29 1.86
N ASN A 328 -12.82 -27.33 1.06
CA ASN A 328 -13.39 -28.64 1.31
C ASN A 328 -12.29 -29.68 1.60
N TYR A 329 -12.52 -30.55 2.58
CA TYR A 329 -11.64 -31.68 2.82
C TYR A 329 -11.87 -32.75 1.77
N ILE A 330 -10.84 -33.11 1.03
CA ILE A 330 -10.82 -34.34 0.26
C ILE A 330 -10.13 -35.35 1.15
N CYS A 331 -10.88 -36.34 1.63
CA CYS A 331 -10.31 -37.42 2.42
C CYS A 331 -9.24 -38.13 1.56
N CYS A 332 -8.02 -38.17 2.04
CA CYS A 332 -6.94 -38.77 1.31
C CYS A 332 -7.20 -40.27 1.19
N LEU A 333 -7.41 -40.76 -0.03
CA LEU A 333 -7.63 -42.19 -0.33
C LEU A 333 -6.50 -43.11 0.16
N LEU A 334 -5.40 -42.54 0.64
CA LEU A 334 -4.27 -43.29 1.23
C LEU A 334 -4.67 -44.07 2.50
N TYR A 335 -5.71 -43.65 3.22
CA TYR A 335 -6.22 -44.31 4.42
C TYR A 335 -7.32 -45.34 4.14
N THR A 336 -7.81 -45.45 2.89
CA THR A 336 -8.84 -46.42 2.49
C THR A 336 -8.25 -47.66 1.80
N SER A 337 -6.93 -47.71 1.55
CA SER A 337 -6.25 -48.88 1.08
C SER A 337 -5.95 -49.78 2.29
N PRO A 338 -6.59 -50.95 2.41
CA PRO A 338 -6.23 -51.84 3.50
C PRO A 338 -4.74 -52.15 3.49
N SER A 339 -4.12 -51.99 4.65
CA SER A 339 -2.71 -52.33 4.82
C SER A 339 -2.51 -53.80 4.43
N PRO A 340 -1.39 -54.22 3.80
CA PRO A 340 -1.08 -55.61 3.57
C PRO A 340 -1.16 -56.49 4.85
N ARG A 341 -1.06 -55.87 6.04
CA ARG A 341 -1.25 -56.52 7.34
C ARG A 341 -2.72 -56.81 7.66
N ASP A 342 -3.64 -56.00 7.18
CA ASP A 342 -5.07 -56.16 7.46
C ASP A 342 -5.69 -57.31 6.64
N VAL A 343 -4.98 -57.81 5.64
CA VAL A 343 -5.38 -58.93 4.79
C VAL A 343 -4.96 -60.28 5.39
N GLU A 344 -3.92 -60.30 6.28
CA GLU A 344 -3.44 -61.53 6.89
C GLU A 344 -4.21 -61.95 8.15
N GLU A 345 -4.93 -61.07 8.82
CA GLU A 345 -5.74 -61.36 10.02
C GLU A 345 -7.16 -61.90 9.72
N SER A 346 -7.56 -61.96 8.46
CA SER A 346 -8.88 -62.47 8.05
C SER A 346 -8.84 -63.87 7.44
N ARG A 347 -7.82 -64.70 7.77
CA ARG A 347 -7.74 -66.13 7.42
C ARG A 347 -7.82 -67.05 8.62
#